data_52e2d716cbbd01af6d43535c4335893d
#
_entry.id   52e2d716cbbd01af6d43535c4335893d
#
_cell.length_a   1.000
_cell.length_b   1.000
_cell.length_c   1.000
_cell.angle_alpha   90.00
_cell.angle_beta   90.00
_cell.angle_gamma   90.00
#
_symmetry.space_group_name_H-M   'P 1'
#
loop_
_entity.id
_entity.type
_entity.pdbx_description
1 polymer ?
#
loop_
_entity_poly.entity_id
_entity_poly.type
_entity_poly.pdbx_seq_one_letter_code
_entity_poly.pdbx_strand_id
1 'polypeptide(L)'
;MTSDNDFADSFKEIPPFLEILGFKGAKLVEGDSFVCDFSPSVNLTHSNGMIVQGGFVTGMLDACMAQFIIFKYRGTKIPLTLDIDVKFFMPCAPGDVRVISKITKEGKSISFTEAKLFQNDQLIAISTATNKIVPTKI
;
A
#
# COMPACT_ATOMS: atom_id res chain seq x y z
N MET A 1 3.40 22.30 12.61
CA MET A 1 2.92 20.94 12.73
C MET A 1 3.29 20.13 11.51
N THR A 2 3.85 18.99 11.76
CA THR A 2 4.13 18.10 10.66
C THR A 2 2.82 17.78 9.98
N SER A 3 2.82 17.83 8.70
CA SER A 3 1.65 17.44 7.97
C SER A 3 1.36 15.97 8.23
N ASP A 4 0.16 15.69 8.71
CA ASP A 4 -0.27 14.30 8.86
C ASP A 4 -0.36 13.63 7.50
N ASN A 5 -0.24 14.41 6.44
CA ASN A 5 -0.37 13.93 5.09
C ASN A 5 0.94 13.42 4.52
N ASP A 6 2.05 13.71 5.16
CA ASP A 6 3.34 13.34 4.59
C ASP A 6 3.93 12.16 5.31
N PHE A 7 3.53 10.98 4.86
CA PHE A 7 3.98 9.74 5.45
C PHE A 7 5.49 9.54 5.25
N ALA A 8 6.02 10.02 4.13
CA ALA A 8 7.44 9.82 3.83
C ALA A 8 8.32 10.47 4.88
N ASP A 9 7.86 11.55 5.51
CA ASP A 9 8.62 12.22 6.55
C ASP A 9 8.73 11.38 7.81
N SER A 10 7.92 10.33 7.94
CA SER A 10 7.99 9.42 9.08
C SER A 10 9.21 8.52 9.02
N PHE A 11 9.84 8.42 7.86
CA PHE A 11 11.02 7.59 7.67
C PHE A 11 12.23 8.48 7.46
N LYS A 12 13.35 8.07 8.02
CA LYS A 12 14.61 8.73 7.67
C LYS A 12 14.98 8.43 6.24
N GLU A 13 14.60 7.25 5.77
CA GLU A 13 14.78 6.85 4.39
C GLU A 13 13.70 5.87 4.02
N ILE A 14 13.40 5.81 2.74
CA ILE A 14 12.37 4.91 2.23
C ILE A 14 12.91 3.49 2.22
N PRO A 15 12.18 2.51 2.79
CA PRO A 15 12.62 1.13 2.73
C PRO A 15 12.85 0.67 1.29
N PRO A 16 13.87 -0.15 1.05
CA PRO A 16 14.21 -0.56 -0.31
C PRO A 16 13.06 -1.16 -1.11
N PHE A 17 12.20 -1.94 -0.48
CA PHE A 17 11.11 -2.56 -1.24
C PHE A 17 10.12 -1.54 -1.78
N LEU A 18 9.92 -0.44 -1.07
CA LEU A 18 9.04 0.62 -1.57
C LEU A 18 9.65 1.31 -2.78
N GLU A 19 10.98 1.49 -2.78
CA GLU A 19 11.65 2.03 -3.97
C GLU A 19 11.46 1.11 -5.17
N ILE A 20 11.58 -0.18 -4.96
CA ILE A 20 11.40 -1.16 -6.04
C ILE A 20 10.01 -1.03 -6.65
N LEU A 21 9.01 -0.83 -5.81
CA LEU A 21 7.64 -0.68 -6.28
C LEU A 21 7.37 0.68 -6.92
N GLY A 22 8.31 1.61 -6.83
CA GLY A 22 8.14 2.94 -7.39
C GLY A 22 7.35 3.87 -6.50
N PHE A 23 7.47 3.70 -5.17
CA PHE A 23 6.73 4.52 -4.22
C PHE A 23 7.05 5.99 -4.38
N LYS A 24 6.02 6.83 -4.43
CA LYS A 24 6.15 8.27 -4.62
C LYS A 24 5.71 9.08 -3.41
N GLY A 25 4.85 8.54 -2.59
CA GLY A 25 4.39 9.23 -1.40
C GLY A 25 3.09 8.66 -0.88
N ALA A 26 2.72 9.09 0.32
CA ALA A 26 1.50 8.62 0.96
C ALA A 26 0.92 9.73 1.82
N LYS A 27 -0.39 9.69 2.00
CA LYS A 27 -1.07 10.69 2.84
C LYS A 27 -2.39 10.15 3.33
N LEU A 28 -2.81 10.67 4.47
CA LEU A 28 -4.14 10.41 4.99
C LEU A 28 -5.10 11.42 4.35
N VAL A 29 -6.26 10.95 3.91
CA VAL A 29 -7.28 11.82 3.35
C VAL A 29 -8.55 11.71 4.17
N GLU A 30 -9.48 12.62 3.95
CA GLU A 30 -10.73 12.64 4.67
C GLU A 30 -11.46 11.31 4.53
N GLY A 31 -12.20 10.94 5.60
CA GLY A 31 -12.95 9.68 5.58
C GLY A 31 -12.11 8.50 5.99
N ASP A 32 -10.97 8.75 6.62
CA ASP A 32 -10.08 7.71 7.12
C ASP A 32 -9.56 6.79 6.03
N SER A 33 -9.24 7.39 4.90
CA SER A 33 -8.59 6.67 3.81
C SER A 33 -7.12 7.05 3.77
N PHE A 34 -6.29 6.10 3.47
CA PHE A 34 -4.86 6.31 3.33
C PHE A 34 -4.47 6.04 1.88
N VAL A 35 -3.82 7.00 1.26
CA VAL A 35 -3.52 6.96 -0.16
C VAL A 35 -2.02 6.83 -0.36
N CYS A 36 -1.62 5.86 -1.18
CA CYS A 36 -0.22 5.71 -1.60
C CYS A 36 -0.15 5.83 -3.11
N ASP A 37 0.80 6.61 -3.58
CA ASP A 37 1.06 6.74 -5.00
C ASP A 37 2.34 5.99 -5.33
N PHE A 38 2.28 5.23 -6.44
CA PHE A 38 3.41 4.46 -6.95
C PHE A 38 3.55 4.72 -8.44
N SER A 39 4.72 4.42 -8.96
CA SER A 39 4.96 4.45 -10.41
C SER A 39 5.82 3.24 -10.75
N PRO A 40 5.23 2.05 -10.89
CA PRO A 40 6.00 0.86 -11.20
C PRO A 40 6.68 1.00 -12.56
N SER A 41 7.92 0.54 -12.64
CA SER A 41 8.73 0.66 -13.84
C SER A 41 8.56 -0.57 -14.72
N VAL A 42 9.10 -0.46 -15.92
CA VAL A 42 9.10 -1.58 -16.87
C VAL A 42 9.82 -2.80 -16.30
N ASN A 43 10.71 -2.61 -15.32
CA ASN A 43 11.44 -3.73 -14.70
C ASN A 43 10.53 -4.66 -13.92
N LEU A 44 9.33 -4.23 -13.59
CA LEU A 44 8.38 -5.04 -12.84
C LEU A 44 7.36 -5.72 -13.75
N THR A 45 7.59 -5.69 -15.05
CA THR A 45 6.61 -6.20 -16.02
C THR A 45 6.99 -7.57 -16.56
N HIS A 46 5.98 -8.20 -17.12
CA HIS A 46 6.14 -9.38 -17.98
C HIS A 46 5.53 -9.04 -19.35
N SER A 47 5.60 -9.96 -20.30
CA SER A 47 4.92 -9.82 -21.60
C SER A 47 5.27 -8.52 -22.32
N ASN A 48 6.53 -8.42 -22.72
CA ASN A 48 7.02 -7.31 -23.56
C ASN A 48 7.02 -5.96 -22.85
N GLY A 49 7.13 -5.95 -21.53
CA GLY A 49 7.23 -4.70 -20.79
C GLY A 49 5.93 -3.95 -20.64
N MET A 50 4.80 -4.58 -20.91
CA MET A 50 3.53 -3.88 -20.94
C MET A 50 2.66 -4.09 -19.73
N ILE A 51 2.84 -5.21 -19.02
CA ILE A 51 1.95 -5.55 -17.90
C ILE A 51 2.77 -5.76 -16.64
N VAL A 52 2.46 -4.99 -15.60
CA VAL A 52 3.09 -5.16 -14.30
C VAL A 52 2.68 -6.51 -13.74
N GLN A 53 3.67 -7.29 -13.30
CA GLN A 53 3.44 -8.63 -12.80
C GLN A 53 2.55 -8.57 -11.56
N GLY A 54 1.58 -9.51 -11.48
CA GLY A 54 0.55 -9.47 -10.43
C GLY A 54 1.08 -9.46 -9.01
N GLY A 55 2.24 -10.11 -8.78
CA GLY A 55 2.86 -10.08 -7.45
C GLY A 55 3.28 -8.68 -7.04
N PHE A 56 3.71 -7.85 -7.99
CA PHE A 56 4.08 -6.46 -7.67
C PHE A 56 2.84 -5.60 -7.47
N VAL A 57 1.77 -5.84 -8.22
CA VAL A 57 0.49 -5.17 -7.96
C VAL A 57 0.01 -5.51 -6.56
N THR A 58 0.07 -6.79 -6.20
CA THR A 58 -0.26 -7.25 -4.85
C THR A 58 0.62 -6.56 -3.81
N GLY A 59 1.91 -6.43 -4.11
CA GLY A 59 2.85 -5.75 -3.22
C GLY A 59 2.48 -4.30 -2.96
N MET A 60 2.02 -3.57 -3.99
CA MET A 60 1.60 -2.19 -3.82
C MET A 60 0.34 -2.10 -2.95
N LEU A 61 -0.61 -3.01 -3.16
CA LEU A 61 -1.81 -3.05 -2.33
C LEU A 61 -1.46 -3.37 -0.89
N ASP A 62 -0.63 -4.40 -0.68
CA ASP A 62 -0.22 -4.80 0.66
C ASP A 62 0.56 -3.69 1.35
N ALA A 63 1.47 -3.05 0.62
CA ALA A 63 2.28 -1.96 1.17
C ALA A 63 1.39 -0.81 1.64
N CYS A 64 0.38 -0.43 0.86
CA CYS A 64 -0.48 0.67 1.25
C CYS A 64 -1.27 0.35 2.51
N MET A 65 -1.81 -0.87 2.59
CA MET A 65 -2.54 -1.29 3.79
C MET A 65 -1.63 -1.31 5.02
N ALA A 66 -0.41 -1.82 4.85
CA ALA A 66 0.55 -1.91 5.95
C ALA A 66 1.01 -0.52 6.40
N GLN A 67 1.30 0.36 5.45
CA GLN A 67 1.77 1.70 5.77
C GLN A 67 0.70 2.49 6.51
N PHE A 68 -0.57 2.27 6.21
CA PHE A 68 -1.65 2.92 6.93
C PHE A 68 -1.59 2.57 8.42
N ILE A 69 -1.39 1.30 8.72
CA ILE A 69 -1.30 0.86 10.11
C ILE A 69 -0.08 1.47 10.78
N ILE A 70 1.06 1.46 10.11
CA ILE A 70 2.29 2.04 10.66
C ILE A 70 2.09 3.54 10.92
N PHE A 71 1.47 4.24 9.97
CA PHE A 71 1.19 5.67 10.10
C PHE A 71 0.26 5.92 11.29
N LYS A 72 -0.78 5.12 11.42
CA LYS A 72 -1.76 5.30 12.49
C LYS A 72 -1.13 5.18 13.87
N TYR A 73 -0.20 4.26 14.03
CA TYR A 73 0.49 4.05 15.31
C TYR A 73 1.81 4.81 15.41
N ARG A 74 2.07 5.70 14.46
CA ARG A 74 3.26 6.55 14.43
C ARG A 74 4.54 5.74 14.58
N GLY A 75 4.58 4.57 13.95
CA GLY A 75 5.75 3.72 13.94
C GLY A 75 5.96 2.87 15.18
N THR A 76 5.06 2.97 16.17
CA THR A 76 5.20 2.18 17.40
C THR A 76 4.69 0.75 17.25
N LYS A 77 3.92 0.49 16.21
CA LYS A 77 3.41 -0.85 15.92
C LYS A 77 3.50 -1.10 14.43
N ILE A 78 3.65 -2.35 14.06
CA ILE A 78 3.70 -2.76 12.66
C ILE A 78 2.71 -3.90 12.45
N PRO A 79 2.20 -4.03 11.23
CA PRO A 79 1.35 -5.17 10.88
C PRO A 79 2.20 -6.30 10.32
N LEU A 80 1.76 -7.51 10.61
CA LEU A 80 2.27 -8.70 9.95
C LEU A 80 1.08 -9.27 9.19
N THR A 81 1.16 -9.30 7.87
CA THR A 81 0.06 -9.79 7.05
C THR A 81 -0.08 -11.29 7.23
N LEU A 82 -1.25 -11.71 7.70
CA LEU A 82 -1.54 -13.13 7.89
C LEU A 82 -2.21 -13.72 6.66
N ASP A 83 -2.96 -12.89 5.95
CA ASP A 83 -3.77 -13.36 4.84
C ASP A 83 -4.05 -12.16 3.94
N ILE A 84 -3.95 -12.34 2.64
CA ILE A 84 -4.30 -11.29 1.68
C ILE A 84 -5.02 -11.94 0.51
N ASP A 85 -6.13 -11.34 0.12
CA ASP A 85 -6.90 -11.75 -1.04
C ASP A 85 -6.88 -10.63 -2.04
N VAL A 86 -6.58 -10.93 -3.29
CA VAL A 86 -6.49 -9.92 -4.35
C VAL A 86 -7.32 -10.39 -5.54
N LYS A 87 -8.07 -9.44 -6.09
CA LYS A 87 -8.80 -9.67 -7.33
C LYS A 87 -8.33 -8.66 -8.35
N PHE A 88 -7.96 -9.15 -9.52
CA PHE A 88 -7.46 -8.34 -10.61
C PHE A 88 -8.54 -8.19 -11.67
N PHE A 89 -8.91 -6.96 -11.98
CA PHE A 89 -9.94 -6.70 -12.97
C PHE A 89 -9.37 -6.31 -14.32
N MET A 90 -8.21 -5.66 -14.31
CA MET A 90 -7.56 -5.16 -15.51
C MET A 90 -6.06 -5.25 -15.38
N PRO A 91 -5.31 -5.33 -16.49
CA PRO A 91 -3.85 -5.25 -16.42
C PRO A 91 -3.41 -3.89 -15.91
N CYS A 92 -2.31 -3.88 -15.19
CA CYS A 92 -1.66 -2.66 -14.74
C CYS A 92 -0.48 -2.37 -15.65
N ALA A 93 -0.41 -1.19 -16.22
CA ALA A 93 0.73 -0.79 -17.05
C ALA A 93 1.77 -0.08 -16.19
N PRO A 94 3.04 -0.01 -16.66
CA PRO A 94 4.01 0.87 -16.01
C PRO A 94 3.50 2.29 -16.00
N GLY A 95 3.89 3.06 -14.98
CA GLY A 95 3.45 4.44 -14.85
C GLY A 95 2.62 4.61 -13.60
N ASP A 96 2.14 5.83 -13.40
CA ASP A 96 1.52 6.23 -12.14
C ASP A 96 0.28 5.42 -11.81
N VAL A 97 0.20 4.98 -10.57
CA VAL A 97 -0.99 4.32 -10.00
C VAL A 97 -1.26 4.91 -8.63
N ARG A 98 -2.48 4.77 -8.18
CA ARG A 98 -2.89 5.23 -6.86
C ARG A 98 -3.59 4.10 -6.13
N VAL A 99 -3.18 3.88 -4.89
CA VAL A 99 -3.80 2.88 -4.02
C VAL A 99 -4.49 3.62 -2.88
N ILE A 100 -5.74 3.25 -2.62
CA ILE A 100 -6.52 3.84 -1.53
C ILE A 100 -6.85 2.70 -0.57
N SER A 101 -6.45 2.85 0.68
CA SER A 101 -6.70 1.81 1.67
C SER A 101 -7.54 2.33 2.82
N LYS A 102 -8.20 1.40 3.49
CA LYS A 102 -9.01 1.67 4.67
C LYS A 102 -8.78 0.56 5.69
N ILE A 103 -8.94 0.91 6.95
CA ILE A 103 -8.97 -0.09 8.01
C ILE A 103 -10.44 -0.44 8.21
N THR A 104 -10.81 -1.65 7.82
CA THR A 104 -12.20 -2.10 7.86
C THR A 104 -12.66 -2.34 9.30
N LYS A 105 -11.79 -2.97 10.08
CA LYS A 105 -12.07 -3.23 11.48
C LYS A 105 -10.75 -3.39 12.20
N GLU A 106 -10.67 -2.75 13.34
CA GLU A 106 -9.46 -2.79 14.14
C GLU A 106 -9.74 -3.44 15.48
N GLY A 107 -9.02 -4.51 15.77
CA GLY A 107 -9.08 -5.15 17.07
C GLY A 107 -7.81 -4.84 17.84
N LYS A 108 -7.69 -5.48 19.00
CA LYS A 108 -6.57 -5.24 19.90
C LYS A 108 -5.25 -5.72 19.28
N SER A 109 -5.26 -6.87 18.63
CA SER A 109 -4.06 -7.43 18.01
C SER A 109 -4.28 -7.86 16.57
N ILE A 110 -5.49 -7.84 16.09
CA ILE A 110 -5.84 -8.21 14.72
C ILE A 110 -6.55 -7.04 14.09
N SER A 111 -6.14 -6.69 12.87
CA SER A 111 -6.75 -5.61 12.11
C SER A 111 -7.10 -6.13 10.72
N PHE A 112 -8.24 -5.70 10.22
CA PHE A 112 -8.70 -6.04 8.87
C PHE A 112 -8.62 -4.79 8.00
N THR A 113 -8.00 -4.93 6.83
CA THR A 113 -7.80 -3.79 5.93
C THR A 113 -8.28 -4.13 4.54
N GLU A 114 -8.52 -3.10 3.75
CA GLU A 114 -8.89 -3.24 2.35
C GLU A 114 -8.19 -2.17 1.54
N ALA A 115 -8.00 -2.42 0.25
CA ALA A 115 -7.37 -1.45 -0.63
C ALA A 115 -7.86 -1.63 -2.06
N LYS A 116 -7.81 -0.53 -2.81
CA LYS A 116 -8.15 -0.51 -4.23
C LYS A 116 -7.03 0.20 -4.96
N LEU A 117 -6.65 -0.36 -6.10
CA LEU A 117 -5.60 0.23 -6.94
C LEU A 117 -6.23 0.75 -8.22
N PHE A 118 -5.95 2.02 -8.52
CA PHE A 118 -6.48 2.70 -9.69
C PHE A 118 -5.36 3.14 -10.61
N GLN A 119 -5.60 3.08 -11.90
CA GLN A 119 -4.70 3.64 -12.91
C GLN A 119 -5.56 4.32 -13.97
N ASN A 120 -5.27 5.59 -14.25
CA ASN A 120 -6.06 6.38 -15.23
C ASN A 120 -7.54 6.33 -14.91
N ASP A 121 -7.87 6.48 -13.63
CA ASP A 121 -9.25 6.50 -13.11
C ASP A 121 -10.00 5.18 -13.29
N GLN A 122 -9.30 4.10 -13.63
CA GLN A 122 -9.91 2.80 -13.75
C GLN A 122 -9.50 1.91 -12.59
N LEU A 123 -10.43 1.13 -12.07
CA LEU A 123 -10.15 0.19 -10.99
C LEU A 123 -9.42 -1.03 -11.57
N ILE A 124 -8.20 -1.22 -11.15
CA ILE A 124 -7.34 -2.31 -11.64
C ILE A 124 -7.47 -3.54 -10.76
N ALA A 125 -7.43 -3.35 -9.43
CA ALA A 125 -7.43 -4.47 -8.50
C ALA A 125 -7.97 -4.04 -7.15
N ILE A 126 -8.50 -5.01 -6.40
CA ILE A 126 -8.91 -4.78 -5.01
C ILE A 126 -8.29 -5.86 -4.14
N SER A 127 -8.16 -5.54 -2.86
CA SER A 127 -7.61 -6.51 -1.91
C SER A 127 -8.26 -6.33 -0.53
N THR A 128 -8.23 -7.42 0.23
CA THR A 128 -8.52 -7.39 1.66
C THR A 128 -7.41 -8.17 2.34
N ALA A 129 -7.12 -7.80 3.58
CA ALA A 129 -6.06 -8.46 4.33
C ALA A 129 -6.41 -8.56 5.80
N THR A 130 -5.88 -9.61 6.42
CA THR A 130 -5.94 -9.78 7.87
C THR A 130 -4.53 -9.59 8.37
N ASN A 131 -4.36 -8.75 9.39
CA ASN A 131 -3.04 -8.40 9.87
C ASN A 131 -2.96 -8.61 11.37
N LYS A 132 -1.81 -9.11 11.82
CA LYS A 132 -1.49 -9.12 13.25
C LYS A 132 -0.69 -7.87 13.55
N ILE A 133 -1.11 -7.17 14.58
CA ILE A 133 -0.46 -5.92 14.99
C ILE A 133 0.51 -6.25 16.12
N VAL A 134 1.77 -5.90 15.91
CA VAL A 134 2.81 -6.19 16.92
C VAL A 134 3.62 -4.93 17.18
N PRO A 135 4.22 -4.81 18.38
CA PRO A 135 5.08 -3.67 18.67
C PRO A 135 6.30 -3.67 17.75
N THR A 136 6.71 -2.47 17.35
CA THR A 136 7.96 -2.33 16.61
C THR A 136 9.10 -2.61 17.57
N LYS A 137 10.00 -3.49 17.17
CA LYS A 137 11.18 -3.76 17.97
C LYS A 137 12.29 -2.83 17.58
N ILE A 138 12.84 -2.22 18.57
CA ILE A 138 13.95 -1.29 18.36
C ILE A 138 15.18 -1.85 19.04
#